data_7532f0070d5d404f9bc6208f88757874
#
_entry.id   7532f0070d5d404f9bc6208f88757874
#
_cell.length_a   1.000
_cell.length_b   1.000
_cell.length_c   1.000
_cell.angle_alpha   90.00
_cell.angle_beta   90.00
_cell.angle_gamma   90.00
#
_symmetry.space_group_name_H-M   'P 1'
#
loop_
_entity.id
_entity.type
_entity.pdbx_description
1 polymer ?
#
loop_
_entity_poly.entity_id
_entity_poly.type
_entity_poly.pdbx_seq_one_letter_code
_entity_poly.pdbx_strand_id
1 'polypeptide(L)'
;MDAINLAIDAVLDAELSVIEHENNSEIVSGTQHISIIGGKRQVEYYPSTGTAYSNPVKGKYKQITIKKAGIKRAIKLAKSGH
;
A
#
# COMPACT_ATOMS: atom_id res chain seq x y z
N MET A 1 -12.46 9.74 -10.95
CA MET A 1 -11.07 9.34 -10.83
C MET A 1 -10.96 8.08 -10.01
N ASP A 2 -10.13 7.21 -10.45
CA ASP A 2 -9.96 5.90 -9.88
C ASP A 2 -9.24 5.98 -8.54
N ALA A 3 -9.70 5.24 -7.55
CA ALA A 3 -9.08 5.24 -6.22
C ALA A 3 -7.61 4.82 -6.28
N ILE A 4 -7.27 3.90 -7.19
CA ILE A 4 -5.89 3.45 -7.31
C ILE A 4 -4.99 4.55 -7.87
N ASN A 5 -5.48 5.34 -8.80
CA ASN A 5 -4.70 6.45 -9.34
C ASN A 5 -4.47 7.53 -8.30
N LEU A 6 -5.46 7.82 -7.49
CA LEU A 6 -5.30 8.76 -6.38
C LEU A 6 -4.26 8.27 -5.38
N ALA A 7 -4.26 6.97 -5.10
CA ALA A 7 -3.29 6.38 -4.19
C ALA A 7 -1.88 6.46 -4.77
N ILE A 8 -1.72 6.14 -6.05
CA ILE A 8 -0.42 6.22 -6.71
C ILE A 8 0.13 7.64 -6.67
N ASP A 9 -0.71 8.62 -7.00
CA ASP A 9 -0.29 10.02 -6.99
C ASP A 9 0.15 10.45 -5.59
N ALA A 10 -0.58 10.04 -4.56
CA ALA A 10 -0.22 10.39 -3.19
C ALA A 10 1.12 9.78 -2.77
N VAL A 11 1.39 8.54 -3.19
CA VAL A 11 2.66 7.88 -2.89
C VAL A 11 3.81 8.61 -3.58
N LEU A 12 3.65 8.96 -4.84
CA LEU A 12 4.70 9.66 -5.59
C LEU A 12 4.93 11.06 -5.01
N ASP A 13 3.88 11.75 -4.60
CA ASP A 13 4.01 13.06 -3.94
C ASP A 13 4.77 12.96 -2.62
N ALA A 14 4.72 11.81 -1.97
CA ALA A 14 5.45 11.57 -0.73
C ALA A 14 6.90 11.15 -0.96
N GLU A 15 7.35 11.18 -2.21
CA GLU A 15 8.70 10.81 -2.61
C GLU A 15 9.00 9.33 -2.39
N LEU A 16 7.95 8.52 -2.48
CA LEU A 16 8.07 7.07 -2.43
C LEU A 16 7.85 6.51 -3.83
N SER A 17 8.10 5.23 -3.97
CA SER A 17 7.88 4.53 -5.24
C SER A 17 6.72 3.56 -5.09
N VAL A 18 6.17 3.15 -6.22
CA VAL A 18 5.02 2.27 -6.22
C VAL A 18 5.23 1.16 -7.25
N ILE A 19 4.76 -0.03 -6.90
CA ILE A 19 4.65 -1.14 -7.83
C ILE A 19 3.17 -1.48 -7.93
N GLU A 20 2.61 -1.43 -9.13
CA GLU A 20 1.22 -1.76 -9.34
C GLU A 20 1.07 -3.26 -9.54
N HIS A 21 0.08 -3.84 -8.86
CA HIS A 21 -0.27 -5.24 -9.02
C HIS A 21 -1.67 -5.34 -9.56
N GLU A 22 -1.77 -5.79 -10.79
CA GLU A 22 -3.08 -6.04 -11.38
C GLU A 22 -3.55 -7.42 -10.97
N ASN A 23 -4.84 -7.50 -10.71
CA ASN A 23 -5.45 -8.79 -10.45
C ASN A 23 -5.62 -9.51 -11.78
N ASN A 24 -4.82 -10.53 -12.00
CA ASN A 24 -4.86 -11.32 -13.23
C ASN A 24 -5.99 -12.33 -13.26
N SER A 25 -6.74 -12.43 -12.17
CA SER A 25 -7.88 -13.33 -12.14
C SER A 25 -9.03 -12.72 -12.90
N GLU A 26 -9.48 -13.39 -13.92
CA GLU A 26 -10.65 -12.96 -14.66
C GLU A 26 -11.93 -13.04 -13.83
N ILE A 27 -11.83 -13.62 -12.65
CA ILE A 27 -12.97 -13.87 -11.80
C ILE A 27 -13.28 -12.66 -10.91
N VAL A 28 -12.25 -12.05 -10.37
CA VAL A 28 -12.43 -10.98 -9.41
C VAL A 28 -12.04 -9.67 -10.05
N SER A 29 -13.03 -8.98 -10.55
CA SER A 29 -12.81 -7.71 -11.18
C SER A 29 -12.46 -6.63 -10.15
N GLY A 30 -11.54 -5.77 -10.52
CA GLY A 30 -11.28 -4.56 -9.77
C GLY A 30 -10.48 -4.70 -8.50
N THR A 31 -10.03 -5.89 -8.17
CA THR A 31 -9.21 -6.04 -6.98
C THR A 31 -7.75 -5.83 -7.36
N GLN A 32 -7.33 -4.59 -7.27
CA GLN A 32 -5.96 -4.21 -7.52
C GLN A 32 -5.35 -3.71 -6.23
N HIS A 33 -4.04 -3.89 -6.10
CA HIS A 33 -3.34 -3.28 -4.99
C HIS A 33 -2.00 -2.76 -5.46
N ILE A 34 -1.40 -1.90 -4.64
CA ILE A 34 -0.09 -1.34 -4.94
C ILE A 34 0.86 -1.67 -3.80
N SER A 35 2.14 -1.84 -4.15
CA SER A 35 3.21 -1.92 -3.17
C SER A 35 3.86 -0.56 -3.06
N ILE A 36 3.92 -0.03 -1.86
CA ILE A 36 4.57 1.25 -1.56
C ILE A 36 5.99 0.92 -1.11
N ILE A 37 6.98 1.39 -1.85
CA ILE A 37 8.38 1.08 -1.58
C ILE A 37 9.20 2.36 -1.49
N GLY A 38 10.42 2.24 -0.98
CA GLY A 38 11.33 3.37 -0.85
C GLY A 38 11.35 3.99 0.54
N GLY A 39 10.47 3.55 1.44
CA GLY A 39 10.47 3.98 2.82
C GLY A 39 11.15 2.96 3.72
N LYS A 40 10.86 3.00 5.01
CA LYS A 40 11.46 2.10 5.99
C LYS A 40 10.93 0.68 5.89
N ARG A 41 9.73 0.51 5.36
CA ARG A 41 9.18 -0.82 5.11
C ARG A 41 8.27 -0.78 3.89
N GLN A 42 8.10 -1.92 3.26
CA GLN A 42 7.19 -2.07 2.13
C GLN A 42 5.78 -2.26 2.66
N VAL A 43 4.84 -1.53 2.09
CA VAL A 43 3.43 -1.61 2.48
C VAL A 43 2.60 -1.98 1.26
N GLU A 44 1.74 -2.99 1.43
CA GLU A 44 0.75 -3.34 0.40
C GLU A 44 -0.53 -2.58 0.72
N TYR A 45 -1.02 -1.84 -0.24
CA TYR A 45 -2.23 -1.04 -0.04
C TYR A 45 -3.31 -1.46 -1.01
N TYR A 46 -4.49 -1.68 -0.49
CA TYR A 46 -5.67 -2.12 -1.25
C TYR A 46 -6.66 -0.97 -1.34
N PRO A 47 -6.67 -0.20 -2.44
CA PRO A 47 -7.52 1.00 -2.52
C PRO A 47 -9.01 0.73 -2.36
N SER A 48 -9.47 -0.43 -2.82
CA SER A 48 -10.91 -0.74 -2.75
C SER A 48 -11.44 -0.85 -1.33
N THR A 49 -10.59 -1.27 -0.39
CA THR A 49 -10.99 -1.43 1.02
C THR A 49 -10.29 -0.46 1.93
N GLY A 50 -9.25 0.21 1.43
CA GLY A 50 -8.43 1.08 2.26
C GLY A 50 -7.49 0.32 3.21
N THR A 51 -7.31 -0.98 3.00
CA THR A 51 -6.49 -1.79 3.87
C THR A 51 -5.01 -1.62 3.56
N ALA A 52 -4.21 -1.39 4.58
CA ALA A 52 -2.75 -1.38 4.49
C ALA A 52 -2.20 -2.60 5.20
N TYR A 53 -1.30 -3.30 4.53
CA TYR A 53 -0.69 -4.52 5.05
C TYR A 53 0.81 -4.45 4.84
N SER A 54 1.57 -4.87 5.83
CA SER A 54 3.01 -4.92 5.68
C SER A 54 3.54 -6.21 6.26
N ASN A 55 4.38 -6.88 5.48
CA ASN A 55 5.02 -8.11 5.90
C ASN A 55 6.02 -7.85 7.01
N PRO A 56 6.27 -8.83 7.90
CA PRO A 56 7.27 -8.66 8.94
C PRO A 56 8.67 -8.54 8.34
N VAL A 57 9.49 -7.74 8.98
CA VAL A 57 10.91 -7.65 8.64
C VAL A 57 11.68 -8.21 9.83
N LYS A 58 12.37 -9.31 9.59
CA LYS A 58 13.07 -10.02 10.65
C LYS A 58 14.02 -9.10 11.40
N GLY A 59 13.85 -9.05 12.70
CA GLY A 59 14.70 -8.22 13.56
C GLY A 59 14.31 -6.75 13.62
N LYS A 60 13.31 -6.31 12.85
CA LYS A 60 12.91 -4.89 12.83
C LYS A 60 11.43 -4.67 13.06
N TYR A 61 10.60 -5.29 12.26
CA TYR A 61 9.15 -5.00 12.28
C TYR A 61 8.34 -6.27 12.30
N LYS A 62 7.24 -6.22 13.02
CA LYS A 62 6.25 -7.28 13.00
C LYS A 62 5.26 -7.02 11.88
N GLN A 63 4.59 -8.07 11.44
CA GLN A 63 3.49 -7.93 10.50
C GLN A 63 2.45 -6.97 11.05
N ILE A 64 1.90 -6.14 10.18
CA ILE A 64 0.84 -5.22 10.56
C ILE A 64 -0.21 -5.18 9.47
N THR A 65 -1.48 -5.15 9.88
CA THR A 65 -2.61 -4.97 8.99
C THR A 65 -3.50 -3.92 9.59
N ILE A 66 -3.77 -2.87 8.83
CA ILE A 66 -4.64 -1.79 9.28
C ILE A 66 -5.81 -1.69 8.32
N LYS A 67 -6.98 -2.07 8.79
CA LYS A 67 -8.19 -1.98 7.98
C LYS A 67 -8.67 -0.54 7.93
N LYS A 68 -9.15 -0.12 6.76
CA LYS A 68 -9.64 1.25 6.56
C LYS A 68 -8.61 2.31 6.90
N ALA A 69 -7.36 1.99 6.65
CA ALA A 69 -6.26 2.92 6.94
C ALA A 69 -6.29 4.14 6.05
N GLY A 70 -6.64 3.96 4.80
CA GLY A 70 -6.53 5.00 3.80
C GLY A 70 -5.10 5.20 3.35
N ILE A 71 -4.93 5.92 2.25
CA ILE A 71 -3.61 6.07 1.64
C ILE A 71 -2.64 6.87 2.51
N LYS A 72 -3.13 7.86 3.23
CA LYS A 72 -2.26 8.67 4.09
C LYS A 72 -1.63 7.84 5.20
N ARG A 73 -2.41 6.98 5.82
CA ARG A 73 -1.91 6.12 6.88
C ARG A 73 -0.95 5.07 6.33
N ALA A 74 -1.24 4.55 5.14
CA ALA A 74 -0.37 3.60 4.46
C ALA A 74 0.99 4.24 4.15
N ILE A 75 0.98 5.47 3.67
CA ILE A 75 2.22 6.21 3.39
C ILE A 75 3.00 6.45 4.69
N LYS A 76 2.32 6.84 5.74
CA LYS A 76 2.98 7.05 7.04
C LYS A 76 3.64 5.76 7.53
N LEU A 77 2.95 4.64 7.40
CA LEU A 77 3.50 3.34 7.78
C LEU A 77 4.75 3.02 6.97
N ALA A 78 4.70 3.26 5.67
CA ALA A 78 5.84 3.00 4.79
C ALA A 78 7.04 3.88 5.13
N LYS A 79 6.80 5.16 5.42
CA LYS A 79 7.88 6.11 5.70
C LYS A 79 8.49 5.92 7.08
N SER A 80 7.67 5.70 8.09
CA SER A 80 8.14 5.64 9.48
C SER A 80 8.34 4.22 10.00
N GLY A 81 7.75 3.24 9.36
CA GLY A 81 7.79 1.86 9.82
C GLY A 81 6.73 1.53 10.87
N HIS A 82 5.92 2.51 11.19
CA HIS A 82 4.90 2.32 12.25
C HIS A 82 3.52 2.72 11.82
#